data_65312a8a3f760850a26fd531a722afd7
#
_entry.id   65312a8a3f760850a26fd531a722afd7
#
_cell.length_a   1.000
_cell.length_b   1.000
_cell.length_c   1.000
_cell.angle_alpha   90.00
_cell.angle_beta   90.00
_cell.angle_gamma   90.00
#
_symmetry.space_group_name_H-M   'P 1'
#
loop_
_entity.id
_entity.type
_entity.pdbx_description
1 polymer ?
#
loop_
_entity_poly.entity_id
_entity_poly.type
_entity_poly.pdbx_seq_one_letter_code
_entity_poly.pdbx_strand_id
1 'polypeptide(L)'
;ELLSTGAWSILPPLLALGLALITKEVYSSLLVGVFSGLIIYEFCLEGVGFDQLITAFTLIPQVMAEQISSNAALILFLALLGALVVIIAIAGGSRAYAEWAAKHIKSARMATVMTALLGIVVFVDDYFNCLTVGAVMRPVTDKFRISHEKLAWIIDSTAAPVCIIAPVSSWAVAMGGYMGENGFNTFVASIPYNLYALVTIVFVFAMCGFGKDFFSMGKAQRDCDAHTYSPIPPHASALETVSKAGVPSNPEAVETVITEQSDLEGATKAVEQFKGLDVSPNGKVFDLVIPIVVLIVFSITGMLYVGGFFEGVDFATAVGENPIGGLCIGAAVALVVAACMFLPRKLTTLVGFTEGASEGVRSMVGAIMILVLAWSLGGACRYMLGTGEFVSNFLTTMGFELSFLPAVIFVVSGFIGFAMGTSWGTAALILPIVLGVFPESDPLFLVTIGATLAGAVYGDHISPISDTTILSSAGAECNHLRHVATQLPYASLVAVICLFGYLLAGFTGSPWPSLIGGIAVALVVVIATRVFGNKEAA
;
A
#
# COMPACT_ATOMS: atom_id res chain seq x y z
N GLU A 1 30.03 -14.22 5.82
CA GLU A 1 30.12 -15.05 7.02
C GLU A 1 29.19 -14.49 8.10
N LEU A 2 28.35 -15.33 8.72
CA LEU A 2 27.43 -14.90 9.78
C LEU A 2 28.20 -14.64 11.06
N LEU A 3 28.15 -13.42 11.59
CA LEU A 3 28.79 -13.05 12.85
C LEU A 3 27.76 -12.90 13.96
N SER A 4 28.07 -13.43 15.15
CA SER A 4 27.28 -13.12 16.35
C SER A 4 27.76 -11.79 16.95
N THR A 5 27.20 -10.67 16.44
CA THR A 5 27.57 -9.32 16.90
C THR A 5 26.84 -8.89 18.17
N GLY A 6 25.99 -9.77 18.73
CA GLY A 6 25.24 -9.52 19.96
C GLY A 6 24.33 -8.29 19.86
N ALA A 7 24.32 -7.45 20.90
CA ALA A 7 23.46 -6.25 20.95
C ALA A 7 23.75 -5.22 19.84
N TRP A 8 24.95 -5.22 19.25
CA TRP A 8 25.28 -4.31 18.16
C TRP A 8 24.48 -4.61 16.88
N SER A 9 24.00 -5.85 16.72
CA SER A 9 23.19 -6.26 15.58
C SER A 9 21.87 -5.50 15.43
N ILE A 10 21.31 -4.98 16.53
CA ILE A 10 20.03 -4.22 16.49
C ILE A 10 20.26 -2.75 16.16
N LEU A 11 21.48 -2.24 16.26
CA LEU A 11 21.76 -0.81 16.05
C LEU A 11 21.41 -0.34 14.62
N PRO A 12 21.74 -1.05 13.53
CA PRO A 12 21.40 -0.63 12.16
C PRO A 12 19.90 -0.43 11.92
N PRO A 13 19.02 -1.41 12.22
CA PRO A 13 17.60 -1.20 12.02
C PRO A 13 17.00 -0.16 12.98
N LEU A 14 17.52 -0.04 14.22
CA LEU A 14 17.08 1.03 15.15
C LEU A 14 17.51 2.41 14.69
N LEU A 15 18.70 2.58 14.12
CA LEU A 15 19.15 3.84 13.53
C LEU A 15 18.29 4.21 12.32
N ALA A 16 18.05 3.26 11.40
CA ALA A 16 17.16 3.48 10.25
C ALA A 16 15.77 3.92 10.72
N LEU A 17 15.19 3.20 11.68
CA LEU A 17 13.88 3.50 12.24
C LEU A 17 13.86 4.87 12.95
N GLY A 18 14.81 5.12 13.84
CA GLY A 18 14.90 6.38 14.61
C GLY A 18 15.05 7.59 13.69
N LEU A 19 15.91 7.49 12.66
CA LEU A 19 16.09 8.56 11.68
C LEU A 19 14.81 8.75 10.84
N ALA A 20 14.17 7.68 10.39
CA ALA A 20 12.94 7.76 9.62
C ALA A 20 11.81 8.46 10.41
N LEU A 21 11.68 8.17 11.72
CA LEU A 21 10.72 8.84 12.60
C LEU A 21 11.03 10.34 12.80
N ILE A 22 12.31 10.71 12.88
CA ILE A 22 12.73 12.11 13.11
C ILE A 22 12.66 12.93 11.82
N THR A 23 13.20 12.38 10.72
CA THR A 23 13.34 13.09 9.44
C THR A 23 12.12 12.98 8.54
N LYS A 24 11.27 11.95 8.79
CA LYS A 24 10.17 11.54 7.91
C LYS A 24 10.65 11.21 6.49
N GLU A 25 11.89 10.75 6.37
CA GLU A 25 12.54 10.43 5.10
C GLU A 25 13.10 9.01 5.16
N VAL A 26 12.66 8.14 4.24
CA VAL A 26 12.92 6.70 4.27
C VAL A 26 14.27 6.35 3.62
N TYR A 27 14.60 7.00 2.49
CA TYR A 27 15.79 6.63 1.69
C TYR A 27 17.10 6.84 2.45
N SER A 28 17.31 8.05 2.97
CA SER A 28 18.52 8.37 3.74
C SER A 28 18.58 7.55 5.02
N SER A 29 17.44 7.31 5.66
CA SER A 29 17.35 6.52 6.89
C SER A 29 17.75 5.06 6.66
N LEU A 30 17.25 4.42 5.61
CA LEU A 30 17.65 3.07 5.21
C LEU A 30 19.13 3.02 4.83
N LEU A 31 19.63 4.02 4.07
CA LEU A 31 21.04 4.09 3.67
C LEU A 31 21.96 4.19 4.89
N VAL A 32 21.63 5.02 5.89
CA VAL A 32 22.38 5.10 7.15
C VAL A 32 22.31 3.77 7.91
N GLY A 33 21.16 3.10 7.91
CA GLY A 33 21.01 1.74 8.45
C GLY A 33 21.97 0.75 7.78
N VAL A 34 21.99 0.70 6.46
CA VAL A 34 22.90 -0.16 5.68
C VAL A 34 24.36 0.14 6.05
N PHE A 35 24.74 1.42 6.00
CA PHE A 35 26.12 1.83 6.28
C PHE A 35 26.53 1.47 7.70
N SER A 36 25.71 1.74 8.72
CA SER A 36 26.01 1.37 10.09
C SER A 36 26.13 -0.16 10.28
N GLY A 37 25.32 -0.95 9.57
CA GLY A 37 25.42 -2.41 9.56
C GLY A 37 26.76 -2.90 9.02
N LEU A 38 27.20 -2.35 7.91
CA LEU A 38 28.48 -2.71 7.28
C LEU A 38 29.67 -2.26 8.14
N ILE A 39 29.61 -1.10 8.81
CA ILE A 39 30.64 -0.68 9.77
C ILE A 39 30.75 -1.68 10.92
N ILE A 40 29.63 -2.06 11.53
CA ILE A 40 29.61 -3.02 12.62
C ILE A 40 30.19 -4.35 12.18
N TYR A 41 29.81 -4.80 10.99
CA TYR A 41 30.31 -6.04 10.41
C TYR A 41 31.85 -6.01 10.26
N GLU A 42 32.40 -4.99 9.61
CA GLU A 42 33.85 -4.84 9.40
C GLU A 42 34.62 -4.70 10.72
N PHE A 43 34.07 -3.92 11.68
CA PHE A 43 34.69 -3.75 12.98
C PHE A 43 34.70 -5.04 13.81
N CYS A 44 33.71 -5.91 13.63
CA CYS A 44 33.69 -7.21 14.30
C CYS A 44 34.62 -8.25 13.63
N LEU A 45 34.83 -8.12 12.31
CA LEU A 45 35.72 -9.02 11.57
C LEU A 45 37.20 -8.72 11.80
N GLU A 46 37.61 -7.48 11.58
CA GLU A 46 39.02 -7.09 11.48
C GLU A 46 39.46 -6.06 12.55
N GLY A 47 38.54 -5.70 13.46
CA GLY A 47 38.81 -4.71 14.51
C GLY A 47 38.47 -3.28 14.07
N VAL A 48 38.56 -2.34 15.04
CA VAL A 48 38.18 -0.94 14.84
C VAL A 48 39.34 -0.16 14.22
N GLY A 49 39.13 0.37 13.00
CA GLY A 49 40.14 1.13 12.30
C GLY A 49 39.57 2.01 11.18
N PHE A 50 40.37 2.93 10.68
CA PHE A 50 39.96 3.80 9.60
C PHE A 50 39.85 3.07 8.26
N ASP A 51 40.69 2.07 8.02
CA ASP A 51 40.65 1.25 6.82
C ASP A 51 39.35 0.44 6.75
N GLN A 52 38.86 -0.11 7.87
CA GLN A 52 37.60 -0.82 7.98
C GLN A 52 36.39 0.10 7.70
N LEU A 53 36.48 1.38 8.10
CA LEU A 53 35.47 2.38 7.76
C LEU A 53 35.41 2.62 6.24
N ILE A 54 36.56 2.72 5.59
CA ILE A 54 36.64 2.87 4.12
C ILE A 54 36.08 1.61 3.45
N THR A 55 36.49 0.42 3.93
CA THR A 55 35.98 -0.85 3.40
C THR A 55 34.47 -0.94 3.52
N ALA A 56 33.89 -0.63 4.68
CA ALA A 56 32.43 -0.59 4.87
C ALA A 56 31.74 0.35 3.86
N PHE A 57 32.34 1.52 3.60
CA PHE A 57 31.79 2.45 2.61
C PHE A 57 31.84 1.89 1.18
N THR A 58 32.93 1.19 0.81
CA THR A 58 33.07 0.58 -0.52
C THR A 58 32.20 -0.65 -0.70
N LEU A 59 31.76 -1.30 0.39
CA LEU A 59 30.84 -2.43 0.34
C LEU A 59 29.39 -2.03 0.01
N ILE A 60 28.98 -0.79 0.29
CA ILE A 60 27.59 -0.34 0.05
C ILE A 60 27.15 -0.62 -1.40
N PRO A 61 27.83 -0.07 -2.43
CA PRO A 61 27.42 -0.31 -3.81
C PRO A 61 27.53 -1.78 -4.21
N GLN A 62 28.42 -2.55 -3.60
CA GLN A 62 28.55 -3.99 -3.88
C GLN A 62 27.32 -4.75 -3.35
N VAL A 63 26.94 -4.54 -2.08
CA VAL A 63 25.76 -5.15 -1.46
C VAL A 63 24.49 -4.74 -2.21
N MET A 64 24.36 -3.45 -2.58
CA MET A 64 23.20 -2.98 -3.36
C MET A 64 23.15 -3.64 -4.75
N ALA A 65 24.29 -3.74 -5.44
CA ALA A 65 24.35 -4.38 -6.76
C ALA A 65 24.01 -5.87 -6.70
N GLU A 66 24.45 -6.57 -5.64
CA GLU A 66 24.10 -7.96 -5.40
C GLU A 66 22.59 -8.13 -5.16
N GLN A 67 21.99 -7.25 -4.35
CA GLN A 67 20.54 -7.24 -4.13
C GLN A 67 19.75 -6.94 -5.41
N ILE A 68 20.19 -6.00 -6.24
CA ILE A 68 19.60 -5.71 -7.55
C ILE A 68 19.68 -6.95 -8.44
N SER A 69 20.85 -7.59 -8.50
CA SER A 69 21.08 -8.79 -9.33
C SER A 69 20.16 -9.94 -8.89
N SER A 70 20.10 -10.20 -7.59
CA SER A 70 19.27 -11.28 -7.01
C SER A 70 17.78 -11.05 -7.23
N ASN A 71 17.34 -9.79 -7.26
CA ASN A 71 15.93 -9.40 -7.40
C ASN A 71 15.60 -8.75 -8.76
N ALA A 72 16.43 -8.97 -9.79
CA ALA A 72 16.25 -8.32 -11.09
C ALA A 72 14.89 -8.57 -11.73
N ALA A 73 14.35 -9.79 -11.60
CA ALA A 73 13.03 -10.14 -12.12
C ALA A 73 11.89 -9.36 -11.42
N LEU A 74 12.04 -9.11 -10.12
CA LEU A 74 11.13 -8.27 -9.32
C LEU A 74 11.09 -6.83 -9.84
N ILE A 75 12.26 -6.25 -10.04
CA ILE A 75 12.42 -4.89 -10.57
C ILE A 75 11.81 -4.79 -11.97
N LEU A 76 12.05 -5.80 -12.82
CA LEU A 76 11.47 -5.87 -14.16
C LEU A 76 9.95 -5.94 -14.11
N PHE A 77 9.37 -6.78 -13.22
CA PHE A 77 7.92 -6.87 -13.08
C PHE A 77 7.30 -5.53 -12.68
N LEU A 78 7.87 -4.84 -11.67
CA LEU A 78 7.38 -3.53 -11.24
C LEU A 78 7.43 -2.50 -12.37
N ALA A 79 8.50 -2.50 -13.16
CA ALA A 79 8.62 -1.61 -14.31
C ALA A 79 7.54 -1.90 -15.38
N LEU A 80 7.32 -3.18 -15.72
CA LEU A 80 6.30 -3.60 -16.69
C LEU A 80 4.88 -3.29 -16.16
N LEU A 81 4.66 -3.48 -14.86
CA LEU A 81 3.39 -3.19 -14.22
C LEU A 81 3.08 -1.70 -14.24
N GLY A 82 4.02 -0.86 -13.84
CA GLY A 82 3.89 0.59 -13.92
C GLY A 82 3.59 1.07 -15.35
N ALA A 83 4.30 0.53 -16.33
CA ALA A 83 4.03 0.80 -17.74
C ALA A 83 2.59 0.44 -18.14
N LEU A 84 2.12 -0.77 -17.76
CA LEU A 84 0.77 -1.25 -18.07
C LEU A 84 -0.31 -0.34 -17.48
N VAL A 85 -0.13 0.07 -16.23
CA VAL A 85 -1.05 0.95 -15.49
C VAL A 85 -1.27 2.27 -16.22
N VAL A 86 -0.19 2.96 -16.60
CA VAL A 86 -0.28 4.25 -17.30
C VAL A 86 -0.86 4.09 -18.70
N ILE A 87 -0.50 3.02 -19.43
CA ILE A 87 -1.05 2.73 -20.75
C ILE A 87 -2.56 2.49 -20.71
N ILE A 88 -3.07 1.78 -19.71
CA ILE A 88 -4.52 1.59 -19.49
C ILE A 88 -5.21 2.94 -19.22
N ALA A 89 -4.59 3.79 -18.42
CA ALA A 89 -5.13 5.11 -18.09
C ALA A 89 -5.29 6.00 -19.34
N ILE A 90 -4.25 6.11 -20.17
CA ILE A 90 -4.28 6.94 -21.40
C ILE A 90 -5.23 6.38 -22.48
N ALA A 91 -5.50 5.06 -22.48
CA ALA A 91 -6.48 4.47 -23.40
C ALA A 91 -7.93 4.90 -23.12
N GLY A 92 -8.21 5.51 -21.96
CA GLY A 92 -9.51 6.04 -21.60
C GLY A 92 -10.52 5.00 -21.10
N GLY A 93 -10.05 3.80 -20.75
CA GLY A 93 -10.89 2.71 -20.23
C GLY A 93 -11.58 3.09 -18.91
N SER A 94 -10.87 3.73 -18.02
CA SER A 94 -11.38 4.23 -16.74
C SER A 94 -12.50 5.26 -16.93
N ARG A 95 -12.34 6.20 -17.85
CA ARG A 95 -13.37 7.20 -18.20
C ARG A 95 -14.64 6.53 -18.77
N ALA A 96 -14.48 5.57 -19.68
CA ALA A 96 -15.60 4.84 -20.26
C ALA A 96 -16.38 4.03 -19.19
N TYR A 97 -15.69 3.50 -18.18
CA TYR A 97 -16.35 2.86 -17.04
C TYR A 97 -17.17 3.87 -16.24
N ALA A 98 -16.65 5.09 -15.99
CA ALA A 98 -17.41 6.14 -15.32
C ALA A 98 -18.72 6.49 -16.06
N GLU A 99 -18.66 6.66 -17.36
CA GLU A 99 -19.82 6.95 -18.20
C GLU A 99 -20.86 5.80 -18.17
N TRP A 100 -20.38 4.55 -18.19
CA TRP A 100 -21.23 3.38 -18.05
C TRP A 100 -21.87 3.32 -16.65
N ALA A 101 -21.09 3.52 -15.60
CA ALA A 101 -21.56 3.50 -14.23
C ALA A 101 -22.61 4.59 -13.97
N ALA A 102 -22.40 5.82 -14.46
CA ALA A 102 -23.35 6.93 -14.33
C ALA A 102 -24.72 6.64 -14.97
N LYS A 103 -24.78 5.80 -16.00
CA LYS A 103 -26.03 5.39 -16.65
C LYS A 103 -26.76 4.26 -15.93
N HIS A 104 -26.01 3.36 -15.26
CA HIS A 104 -26.58 2.12 -14.69
C HIS A 104 -26.82 2.22 -13.18
N ILE A 105 -26.11 3.07 -12.46
CA ILE A 105 -26.27 3.28 -11.03
C ILE A 105 -27.52 4.14 -10.77
N LYS A 106 -28.39 3.65 -9.86
CA LYS A 106 -29.71 4.24 -9.58
C LYS A 106 -29.91 4.71 -8.15
N SER A 107 -28.95 4.50 -7.26
CA SER A 107 -29.06 4.90 -5.84
C SER A 107 -27.70 5.19 -5.23
N ALA A 108 -27.68 6.01 -4.16
CA ALA A 108 -26.47 6.31 -3.38
C ALA A 108 -25.79 5.04 -2.86
N ARG A 109 -26.58 4.09 -2.33
CA ARG A 109 -26.07 2.80 -1.86
C ARG A 109 -25.39 2.01 -2.98
N MET A 110 -26.02 1.95 -4.16
CA MET A 110 -25.42 1.28 -5.32
C MET A 110 -24.15 2.00 -5.76
N ALA A 111 -24.09 3.32 -5.70
CA ALA A 111 -22.90 4.09 -6.05
C ALA A 111 -21.72 3.76 -5.12
N THR A 112 -21.93 3.75 -3.80
CA THR A 112 -20.86 3.41 -2.82
C THR A 112 -20.39 1.96 -2.97
N VAL A 113 -21.30 1.00 -3.13
CA VAL A 113 -20.94 -0.41 -3.33
C VAL A 113 -20.19 -0.61 -4.66
N MET A 114 -20.60 0.06 -5.73
CA MET A 114 -19.90 -0.02 -7.03
C MET A 114 -18.54 0.67 -6.99
N THR A 115 -18.37 1.72 -6.17
CA THR A 115 -17.05 2.32 -5.90
C THR A 115 -16.12 1.30 -5.24
N ALA A 116 -16.59 0.64 -4.18
CA ALA A 116 -15.81 -0.38 -3.48
C ALA A 116 -15.49 -1.59 -4.39
N LEU A 117 -16.44 -2.02 -5.23
CA LEU A 117 -16.20 -3.08 -6.22
C LEU A 117 -15.16 -2.68 -7.26
N LEU A 118 -15.20 -1.43 -7.74
CA LEU A 118 -14.17 -0.94 -8.66
C LEU A 118 -12.80 -0.92 -7.99
N GLY A 119 -12.72 -0.52 -6.72
CA GLY A 119 -11.48 -0.59 -5.93
C GLY A 119 -10.92 -2.02 -5.87
N ILE A 120 -11.78 -3.04 -5.72
CA ILE A 120 -11.32 -4.44 -5.79
C ILE A 120 -10.84 -4.81 -7.19
N VAL A 121 -11.50 -4.37 -8.25
CA VAL A 121 -11.10 -4.71 -9.63
C VAL A 121 -9.77 -4.08 -10.02
N VAL A 122 -9.46 -2.89 -9.47
CA VAL A 122 -8.21 -2.16 -9.73
C VAL A 122 -7.14 -2.51 -8.68
N PHE A 123 -7.00 -3.78 -8.30
CA PHE A 123 -6.13 -4.26 -7.22
C PHE A 123 -4.65 -4.34 -7.57
N VAL A 124 -4.27 -4.04 -8.78
CA VAL A 124 -2.93 -4.28 -9.33
C VAL A 124 -1.88 -3.41 -8.65
N ASP A 125 -2.25 -2.16 -8.33
CA ASP A 125 -1.41 -1.17 -7.67
C ASP A 125 -2.27 -0.18 -6.89
N ASP A 126 -1.88 0.17 -5.67
CA ASP A 126 -2.65 1.01 -4.76
C ASP A 126 -2.69 2.49 -5.18
N TYR A 127 -1.60 3.05 -5.69
CA TYR A 127 -1.57 4.43 -6.20
C TYR A 127 -2.48 4.59 -7.42
N PHE A 128 -2.38 3.63 -8.35
CA PHE A 128 -3.27 3.60 -9.50
C PHE A 128 -4.74 3.44 -9.10
N ASN A 129 -5.00 2.60 -8.10
CA ASN A 129 -6.34 2.44 -7.52
C ASN A 129 -6.88 3.78 -7.03
N CYS A 130 -6.15 4.47 -6.14
CA CYS A 130 -6.56 5.73 -5.54
C CYS A 130 -6.97 6.76 -6.59
N LEU A 131 -6.13 6.98 -7.59
CA LEU A 131 -6.38 7.99 -8.64
C LEU A 131 -7.49 7.57 -9.59
N THR A 132 -7.47 6.29 -10.04
CA THR A 132 -8.44 5.81 -11.05
C THR A 132 -9.84 5.72 -10.48
N VAL A 133 -10.01 5.09 -9.31
CA VAL A 133 -11.33 4.92 -8.69
C VAL A 133 -11.93 6.28 -8.32
N GLY A 134 -11.12 7.20 -7.82
CA GLY A 134 -11.53 8.57 -7.51
C GLY A 134 -12.05 9.31 -8.74
N ALA A 135 -11.20 9.45 -9.75
CA ALA A 135 -11.55 10.17 -10.99
C ALA A 135 -12.79 9.58 -11.69
N VAL A 136 -12.95 8.24 -11.62
CA VAL A 136 -14.05 7.51 -12.27
C VAL A 136 -15.36 7.64 -11.50
N MET A 137 -15.32 7.52 -10.18
CA MET A 137 -16.55 7.42 -9.37
C MET A 137 -17.04 8.75 -8.82
N ARG A 138 -16.19 9.78 -8.75
CA ARG A 138 -16.59 11.09 -8.26
C ARG A 138 -17.81 11.66 -8.97
N PRO A 139 -17.91 11.73 -10.32
CA PRO A 139 -19.11 12.26 -10.98
C PRO A 139 -20.38 11.47 -10.66
N VAL A 140 -20.22 10.18 -10.34
CA VAL A 140 -21.32 9.30 -9.93
C VAL A 140 -21.74 9.57 -8.50
N THR A 141 -20.79 9.69 -7.58
CA THR A 141 -21.05 9.97 -6.16
C THR A 141 -21.64 11.36 -5.95
N ASP A 142 -21.18 12.36 -6.70
CA ASP A 142 -21.73 13.73 -6.69
C ASP A 142 -23.20 13.76 -7.08
N LYS A 143 -23.58 13.03 -8.13
CA LYS A 143 -24.99 12.89 -8.57
C LYS A 143 -25.89 12.38 -7.44
N PHE A 144 -25.37 11.54 -6.54
CA PHE A 144 -26.12 10.96 -5.43
C PHE A 144 -25.86 11.66 -4.09
N ARG A 145 -25.18 12.81 -4.08
CA ARG A 145 -24.85 13.60 -2.89
C ARG A 145 -24.12 12.79 -1.83
N ILE A 146 -23.15 11.96 -2.24
CA ILE A 146 -22.25 11.28 -1.36
C ILE A 146 -21.09 12.23 -1.08
N SER A 147 -20.73 12.42 0.21
CA SER A 147 -19.65 13.33 0.57
C SER A 147 -18.31 12.86 -0.02
N HIS A 148 -17.46 13.81 -0.40
CA HIS A 148 -16.14 13.52 -0.94
C HIS A 148 -15.25 12.80 0.08
N GLU A 149 -15.44 13.08 1.37
CA GLU A 149 -14.77 12.37 2.47
C GLU A 149 -15.14 10.89 2.48
N LYS A 150 -16.41 10.56 2.23
CA LYS A 150 -16.85 9.17 2.15
C LYS A 150 -16.31 8.48 0.90
N LEU A 151 -16.27 9.18 -0.22
CA LEU A 151 -15.64 8.67 -1.44
C LEU A 151 -14.16 8.41 -1.20
N ALA A 152 -13.41 9.37 -0.64
CA ALA A 152 -12.00 9.23 -0.33
C ALA A 152 -11.73 8.05 0.62
N TRP A 153 -12.56 7.87 1.67
CA TRP A 153 -12.46 6.72 2.56
C TRP A 153 -12.68 5.37 1.85
N ILE A 154 -13.67 5.27 0.96
CA ILE A 154 -13.90 4.02 0.21
C ILE A 154 -12.70 3.70 -0.67
N ILE A 155 -12.14 4.71 -1.35
CA ILE A 155 -10.97 4.57 -2.21
C ILE A 155 -9.77 4.07 -1.39
N ASP A 156 -9.39 4.79 -0.35
CA ASP A 156 -8.24 4.47 0.49
C ASP A 156 -8.36 3.07 1.12
N SER A 157 -9.53 2.77 1.68
CA SER A 157 -9.83 1.47 2.29
C SER A 157 -9.95 0.30 1.30
N THR A 158 -9.97 0.54 -0.01
CA THR A 158 -9.96 -0.49 -1.06
C THR A 158 -8.70 -0.42 -1.95
N ALA A 159 -7.76 0.45 -1.64
CA ALA A 159 -6.47 0.53 -2.32
C ALA A 159 -5.45 -0.43 -1.66
N ALA A 160 -4.67 0.04 -0.68
CA ALA A 160 -3.68 -0.78 0.00
C ALA A 160 -4.26 -2.08 0.61
N PRO A 161 -5.43 -2.09 1.30
CA PRO A 161 -6.00 -3.32 1.83
C PRO A 161 -6.32 -4.40 0.79
N VAL A 162 -6.71 -4.01 -0.42
CA VAL A 162 -6.97 -4.98 -1.50
C VAL A 162 -5.66 -5.43 -2.15
N CYS A 163 -4.74 -4.50 -2.42
CA CYS A 163 -3.47 -4.83 -3.06
C CYS A 163 -2.60 -5.77 -2.20
N ILE A 164 -2.60 -5.59 -0.86
CA ILE A 164 -1.79 -6.39 0.07
C ILE A 164 -2.29 -7.84 0.25
N ILE A 165 -3.49 -8.16 -0.20
CA ILE A 165 -4.03 -9.54 -0.19
C ILE A 165 -4.15 -10.13 -1.58
N ALA A 166 -3.78 -9.39 -2.62
CA ALA A 166 -3.83 -9.84 -4.00
C ALA A 166 -2.49 -10.45 -4.43
N PRO A 167 -2.45 -11.74 -4.80
CA PRO A 167 -1.18 -12.42 -5.17
C PRO A 167 -0.55 -11.88 -6.46
N VAL A 168 -1.31 -11.15 -7.28
CA VAL A 168 -0.84 -10.56 -8.54
C VAL A 168 -0.92 -9.04 -8.43
N SER A 169 -0.11 -8.45 -7.55
CA SER A 169 -0.07 -7.01 -7.30
C SER A 169 1.35 -6.51 -7.11
N SER A 170 1.55 -5.20 -7.14
CA SER A 170 2.82 -4.56 -6.74
C SER A 170 3.23 -4.94 -5.32
N TRP A 171 2.25 -5.11 -4.41
CA TRP A 171 2.46 -5.50 -3.02
C TRP A 171 2.96 -6.94 -2.85
N ALA A 172 2.39 -7.90 -3.60
CA ALA A 172 2.83 -9.30 -3.54
C ALA A 172 4.32 -9.43 -3.88
N VAL A 173 4.74 -8.66 -4.88
CA VAL A 173 6.12 -8.63 -5.33
C VAL A 173 7.02 -7.94 -4.31
N ALA A 174 6.65 -6.75 -3.85
CA ALA A 174 7.45 -5.98 -2.91
C ALA A 174 7.59 -6.67 -1.56
N MET A 175 6.47 -7.07 -0.95
CA MET A 175 6.47 -7.70 0.36
C MET A 175 7.14 -9.09 0.30
N GLY A 176 6.87 -9.87 -0.75
CA GLY A 176 7.59 -11.11 -1.01
C GLY A 176 9.10 -10.91 -1.12
N GLY A 177 9.53 -9.84 -1.81
CA GLY A 177 10.94 -9.49 -1.91
C GLY A 177 11.62 -9.22 -0.55
N TYR A 178 10.92 -8.61 0.40
CA TYR A 178 11.44 -8.43 1.76
C TYR A 178 11.60 -9.75 2.53
N MET A 179 10.84 -10.78 2.19
CA MET A 179 10.79 -12.05 2.92
C MET A 179 11.83 -13.08 2.47
N GLY A 180 12.66 -12.76 1.47
CA GLY A 180 13.77 -13.61 1.03
C GLY A 180 13.40 -14.63 -0.05
N GLU A 181 14.15 -15.74 -0.16
CA GLU A 181 14.06 -16.69 -1.28
C GLU A 181 12.66 -17.29 -1.49
N ASN A 182 11.94 -17.66 -0.41
CA ASN A 182 10.56 -18.15 -0.46
C ASN A 182 9.53 -17.03 -0.23
N GLY A 183 9.93 -15.78 -0.39
CA GLY A 183 9.16 -14.63 0.09
C GLY A 183 7.78 -14.50 -0.53
N PHE A 184 7.61 -14.83 -1.82
CA PHE A 184 6.28 -14.82 -2.44
C PHE A 184 5.34 -15.85 -1.79
N ASN A 185 5.81 -17.08 -1.55
CA ASN A 185 5.01 -18.12 -0.91
C ASN A 185 4.69 -17.74 0.53
N THR A 186 5.66 -17.18 1.25
CA THR A 186 5.48 -16.65 2.61
C THR A 186 4.45 -15.51 2.63
N PHE A 187 4.53 -14.59 1.66
CA PHE A 187 3.55 -13.52 1.51
C PHE A 187 2.14 -14.09 1.29
N VAL A 188 1.97 -15.00 0.34
CA VAL A 188 0.66 -15.63 0.06
C VAL A 188 0.14 -16.40 1.28
N ALA A 189 1.00 -17.13 1.99
CA ALA A 189 0.64 -17.82 3.22
C ALA A 189 0.26 -16.86 4.37
N SER A 190 0.79 -15.64 4.37
CA SER A 190 0.49 -14.63 5.39
C SER A 190 -0.86 -13.90 5.15
N ILE A 191 -1.47 -14.01 3.97
CA ILE A 191 -2.73 -13.30 3.63
C ILE A 191 -3.85 -13.55 4.65
N PRO A 192 -4.16 -14.79 5.09
CA PRO A 192 -5.21 -15.02 6.08
C PRO A 192 -4.92 -14.38 7.44
N TYR A 193 -3.66 -14.07 7.73
CA TYR A 193 -3.22 -13.41 8.95
C TYR A 193 -3.22 -11.89 8.86
N ASN A 194 -3.45 -11.30 7.68
CA ASN A 194 -3.60 -9.86 7.52
C ASN A 194 -5.01 -9.41 7.92
N LEU A 195 -5.25 -9.39 9.24
CA LEU A 195 -6.59 -9.13 9.79
C LEU A 195 -7.11 -7.75 9.41
N TYR A 196 -6.24 -6.72 9.40
CA TYR A 196 -6.67 -5.35 9.11
C TYR A 196 -7.21 -5.21 7.68
N ALA A 197 -6.51 -5.72 6.69
CA ALA A 197 -6.94 -5.67 5.30
C ALA A 197 -8.29 -6.41 5.11
N LEU A 198 -8.37 -7.65 5.61
CA LEU A 198 -9.56 -8.49 5.45
C LEU A 198 -10.78 -7.93 6.16
N VAL A 199 -10.64 -7.48 7.42
CA VAL A 199 -11.73 -6.88 8.20
C VAL A 199 -12.14 -5.53 7.61
N THR A 200 -11.18 -4.69 7.15
CA THR A 200 -11.46 -3.40 6.51
C THR A 200 -12.31 -3.58 5.26
N ILE A 201 -11.97 -4.51 4.39
CA ILE A 201 -12.73 -4.77 3.16
C ILE A 201 -14.18 -5.15 3.51
N VAL A 202 -14.37 -6.09 4.44
CA VAL A 202 -15.71 -6.48 4.89
C VAL A 202 -16.45 -5.29 5.50
N PHE A 203 -15.78 -4.49 6.33
CA PHE A 203 -16.35 -3.30 6.96
C PHE A 203 -16.81 -2.26 5.93
N VAL A 204 -15.98 -1.99 4.90
CA VAL A 204 -16.33 -1.07 3.80
C VAL A 204 -17.58 -1.53 3.08
N PHE A 205 -17.64 -2.80 2.66
CA PHE A 205 -18.82 -3.32 1.96
C PHE A 205 -20.07 -3.31 2.84
N ALA A 206 -19.93 -3.65 4.11
CA ALA A 206 -21.05 -3.62 5.05
C ALA A 206 -21.56 -2.19 5.28
N MET A 207 -20.65 -1.22 5.45
CA MET A 207 -21.01 0.20 5.58
C MET A 207 -21.66 0.76 4.32
N CYS A 208 -21.09 0.47 3.13
CA CYS A 208 -21.66 0.90 1.84
C CYS A 208 -23.02 0.26 1.56
N GLY A 209 -23.20 -1.03 1.92
CA GLY A 209 -24.41 -1.79 1.64
C GLY A 209 -25.59 -1.46 2.57
N PHE A 210 -25.34 -1.37 3.86
CA PHE A 210 -26.40 -1.25 4.87
C PHE A 210 -26.04 -0.45 6.13
N GLY A 211 -24.80 0.05 6.25
CA GLY A 211 -24.39 0.90 7.37
C GLY A 211 -24.99 2.30 7.34
N LYS A 212 -24.89 3.01 8.45
CA LYS A 212 -25.16 4.45 8.56
C LYS A 212 -23.88 5.13 9.07
N ASP A 213 -23.52 6.22 8.40
CA ASP A 213 -22.29 6.94 8.76
C ASP A 213 -22.40 7.53 10.17
N PHE A 214 -21.29 7.46 10.92
CA PHE A 214 -21.22 7.87 12.31
C PHE A 214 -20.00 8.78 12.56
N PHE A 215 -19.95 9.41 13.73
CA PHE A 215 -18.92 10.38 14.11
C PHE A 215 -18.70 11.49 13.05
N SER A 216 -17.44 11.80 12.76
CA SER A 216 -17.04 12.83 11.81
C SER A 216 -17.49 12.54 10.37
N MET A 217 -17.52 11.28 9.94
CA MET A 217 -18.05 10.88 8.62
C MET A 217 -19.55 11.16 8.52
N GLY A 218 -20.32 10.84 9.57
CA GLY A 218 -21.74 11.15 9.61
C GLY A 218 -22.03 12.66 9.60
N LYS A 219 -21.15 13.49 10.18
CA LYS A 219 -21.23 14.93 10.06
C LYS A 219 -20.96 15.39 8.62
N ALA A 220 -19.88 14.90 8.01
CA ALA A 220 -19.53 15.25 6.63
C ALA A 220 -20.67 14.91 5.63
N GLN A 221 -21.33 13.76 5.82
CA GLN A 221 -22.46 13.37 4.98
C GLN A 221 -23.68 14.31 5.22
N ARG A 222 -23.99 14.68 6.47
CA ARG A 222 -25.08 15.66 6.75
C ARG A 222 -24.80 17.04 6.16
N ASP A 223 -23.54 17.51 6.25
CA ASP A 223 -23.13 18.79 5.66
C ASP A 223 -23.30 18.76 4.13
N CYS A 224 -23.00 17.64 3.49
CA CYS A 224 -23.21 17.42 2.06
C CYS A 224 -24.72 17.43 1.70
N ASP A 225 -25.57 16.75 2.50
CA ASP A 225 -27.02 16.68 2.29
C ASP A 225 -27.68 18.05 2.45
N ALA A 226 -27.19 18.88 3.41
CA ALA A 226 -27.71 20.21 3.70
C ALA A 226 -27.28 21.31 2.72
N HIS A 227 -26.52 20.99 1.68
CA HIS A 227 -25.92 21.95 0.73
C HIS A 227 -24.98 23.00 1.37
N THR A 228 -24.55 22.78 2.61
CA THR A 228 -23.54 23.60 3.28
C THR A 228 -22.12 23.24 2.82
N TYR A 229 -22.01 22.18 2.03
CA TYR A 229 -20.78 21.73 1.42
C TYR A 229 -20.46 22.59 0.21
N SER A 230 -19.40 23.39 0.30
CA SER A 230 -18.81 24.03 -0.86
C SER A 230 -17.73 23.08 -1.40
N PRO A 231 -17.93 22.44 -2.55
CA PRO A 231 -16.85 21.69 -3.17
C PRO A 231 -15.71 22.66 -3.45
N ILE A 232 -14.47 22.22 -3.25
CA ILE A 232 -13.30 23.00 -3.70
C ILE A 232 -13.49 23.23 -5.18
N PRO A 233 -13.46 24.49 -5.66
CA PRO A 233 -13.68 24.76 -7.08
C PRO A 233 -12.65 24.01 -7.92
N PRO A 234 -13.02 23.46 -9.09
CA PRO A 234 -12.07 22.77 -9.96
C PRO A 234 -10.92 23.73 -10.32
N HIS A 235 -9.73 23.23 -10.28
CA HIS A 235 -8.36 23.76 -10.44
C HIS A 235 -8.10 25.16 -11.05
N ALA A 236 -9.03 25.79 -11.73
CA ALA A 236 -8.82 27.08 -12.38
C ALA A 236 -8.86 28.28 -11.44
N SER A 237 -9.43 28.18 -10.24
CA SER A 237 -9.70 29.34 -9.39
C SER A 237 -8.77 29.46 -8.16
N ALA A 238 -8.11 28.41 -7.71
CA ALA A 238 -7.24 28.49 -6.53
C ALA A 238 -6.01 29.37 -6.81
N LEU A 239 -5.37 29.22 -7.96
CA LEU A 239 -4.24 30.06 -8.38
C LEU A 239 -4.66 31.52 -8.68
N GLU A 240 -5.86 31.77 -9.20
CA GLU A 240 -6.38 33.10 -9.40
C GLU A 240 -6.82 33.79 -8.09
N THR A 241 -7.31 33.03 -7.11
CA THR A 241 -7.76 33.57 -5.82
C THR A 241 -6.57 33.96 -4.93
N VAL A 242 -5.50 33.16 -4.93
CA VAL A 242 -4.25 33.50 -4.21
C VAL A 242 -3.52 34.69 -4.84
N SER A 243 -3.62 34.86 -6.16
CA SER A 243 -3.05 36.00 -6.87
C SER A 243 -3.84 37.34 -6.64
N LYS A 244 -5.12 37.24 -6.26
CA LYS A 244 -6.01 38.42 -6.05
C LYS A 244 -6.25 38.75 -4.57
N ALA A 245 -6.08 37.81 -3.65
CA ALA A 245 -6.15 38.04 -2.20
C ALA A 245 -4.75 38.40 -1.70
N GLY A 246 -4.56 39.67 -1.35
CA GLY A 246 -3.35 40.09 -0.63
C GLY A 246 -3.18 39.27 0.65
N VAL A 247 -1.92 39.03 1.08
CA VAL A 247 -1.55 38.27 2.27
C VAL A 247 -2.43 38.67 3.45
N PRO A 248 -3.17 37.74 4.07
CA PRO A 248 -3.99 38.04 5.24
C PRO A 248 -3.13 38.55 6.40
N SER A 249 -3.57 39.57 7.08
CA SER A 249 -2.85 40.14 8.25
C SER A 249 -3.10 39.41 9.56
N ASN A 250 -3.80 38.27 9.54
CA ASN A 250 -4.11 37.45 10.71
C ASN A 250 -3.28 36.15 10.70
N PRO A 251 -2.50 35.84 11.77
CA PRO A 251 -1.68 34.63 11.86
C PRO A 251 -2.44 33.32 11.65
N GLU A 252 -3.67 33.19 12.17
CA GLU A 252 -4.50 31.99 11.98
C GLU A 252 -4.93 31.78 10.51
N ALA A 253 -5.18 32.87 9.78
CA ALA A 253 -5.51 32.81 8.36
C ALA A 253 -4.28 32.49 7.50
N VAL A 254 -3.06 32.87 7.95
CA VAL A 254 -1.79 32.52 7.30
C VAL A 254 -1.49 31.04 7.49
N GLU A 255 -1.73 30.49 8.69
CA GLU A 255 -1.53 29.08 8.98
C GLU A 255 -2.50 28.19 8.16
N THR A 256 -3.76 28.59 7.99
CA THR A 256 -4.72 27.91 7.13
C THR A 256 -4.29 27.94 5.66
N VAL A 257 -3.81 29.09 5.16
CA VAL A 257 -3.34 29.23 3.77
C VAL A 257 -2.07 28.41 3.51
N ILE A 258 -1.14 28.36 4.47
CA ILE A 258 0.09 27.55 4.36
C ILE A 258 -0.24 26.06 4.38
N THR A 259 -1.19 25.61 5.21
CA THR A 259 -1.63 24.22 5.27
C THR A 259 -2.36 23.82 3.98
N GLU A 260 -3.26 24.66 3.47
CA GLU A 260 -3.91 24.44 2.18
C GLU A 260 -2.92 24.42 1.01
N GLN A 261 -1.85 25.21 1.07
CA GLN A 261 -0.83 25.28 0.01
C GLN A 261 0.09 24.04 0.04
N SER A 262 0.45 23.51 1.21
CA SER A 262 1.20 22.26 1.35
C SER A 262 0.37 21.04 0.90
N ASP A 263 -0.91 21.02 1.22
CA ASP A 263 -1.85 19.98 0.78
C ASP A 263 -2.08 20.06 -0.74
N LEU A 264 -2.12 21.27 -1.30
CA LEU A 264 -2.24 21.50 -2.74
C LEU A 264 -0.96 21.05 -3.49
N GLU A 265 0.23 21.27 -2.92
CA GLU A 265 1.50 20.82 -3.51
C GLU A 265 1.63 19.30 -3.53
N GLY A 266 1.20 18.61 -2.46
CA GLY A 266 1.17 17.15 -2.41
C GLY A 266 0.19 16.57 -3.44
N ALA A 267 -1.05 17.07 -3.44
CA ALA A 267 -2.08 16.67 -4.40
C ALA A 267 -1.68 17.03 -5.85
N THR A 268 -1.02 18.18 -6.07
CA THR A 268 -0.54 18.60 -7.38
C THR A 268 0.57 17.70 -7.88
N LYS A 269 1.53 17.31 -7.04
CA LYS A 269 2.58 16.33 -7.41
C LYS A 269 2.02 14.97 -7.79
N ALA A 270 1.00 14.50 -7.07
CA ALA A 270 0.33 13.23 -7.35
C ALA A 270 -0.43 13.26 -8.69
N VAL A 271 -1.10 14.37 -9.01
CA VAL A 271 -1.82 14.58 -10.28
C VAL A 271 -0.85 14.95 -11.42
N GLU A 272 0.26 15.62 -11.13
CA GLU A 272 1.31 15.95 -12.11
C GLU A 272 2.01 14.72 -12.67
N GLN A 273 2.01 13.61 -11.95
CA GLN A 273 2.52 12.32 -12.43
C GLN A 273 1.81 11.84 -13.72
N PHE A 274 0.58 12.32 -13.97
CA PHE A 274 -0.21 12.05 -15.18
C PHE A 274 -0.49 13.29 -16.04
N LYS A 275 -0.02 14.49 -15.65
CA LYS A 275 -0.14 15.70 -16.44
C LYS A 275 0.73 15.64 -17.68
N GLY A 276 0.12 15.78 -18.83
CA GLY A 276 0.78 15.79 -20.14
C GLY A 276 0.50 14.56 -20.99
N LEU A 277 -0.22 13.55 -20.45
CA LEU A 277 -0.67 12.41 -21.22
C LEU A 277 -2.12 12.64 -21.69
N ASP A 278 -2.31 12.68 -23.01
CA ASP A 278 -3.64 12.81 -23.61
C ASP A 278 -4.46 11.52 -23.39
N VAL A 279 -5.49 11.60 -22.56
CA VAL A 279 -6.42 10.50 -22.35
C VAL A 279 -7.39 10.40 -23.52
N SER A 280 -7.46 9.24 -24.15
CA SER A 280 -8.31 9.00 -25.32
C SER A 280 -9.80 9.21 -24.99
N PRO A 281 -10.53 10.01 -25.81
CA PRO A 281 -11.97 10.15 -25.68
C PRO A 281 -12.75 8.91 -26.14
N ASN A 282 -12.13 7.98 -26.88
CA ASN A 282 -12.77 6.83 -27.52
C ASN A 282 -12.57 5.51 -26.77
N GLY A 283 -12.03 5.54 -25.55
CA GLY A 283 -11.87 4.38 -24.69
C GLY A 283 -13.22 3.72 -24.39
N LYS A 284 -13.20 2.42 -24.15
CA LYS A 284 -14.34 1.60 -23.75
C LYS A 284 -14.04 0.84 -22.47
N VAL A 285 -15.06 0.39 -21.74
CA VAL A 285 -14.91 -0.36 -20.47
C VAL A 285 -13.96 -1.56 -20.60
N PHE A 286 -14.00 -2.25 -21.71
CA PHE A 286 -13.13 -3.40 -21.93
C PHE A 286 -11.64 -3.03 -22.09
N ASP A 287 -11.31 -1.76 -22.37
CA ASP A 287 -9.92 -1.28 -22.42
C ASP A 287 -9.29 -1.17 -21.02
N LEU A 288 -10.10 -1.13 -19.97
CA LEU A 288 -9.66 -1.31 -18.58
C LEU A 288 -9.62 -2.80 -18.22
N VAL A 289 -10.69 -3.53 -18.51
CA VAL A 289 -10.92 -4.89 -17.98
C VAL A 289 -10.02 -5.93 -18.67
N ILE A 290 -9.92 -5.89 -20.01
CA ILE A 290 -9.18 -6.94 -20.74
C ILE A 290 -7.69 -6.98 -20.36
N PRO A 291 -6.92 -5.88 -20.33
CA PRO A 291 -5.52 -5.94 -19.94
C PRO A 291 -5.31 -6.48 -18.52
N ILE A 292 -6.18 -6.14 -17.57
CA ILE A 292 -6.12 -6.65 -16.19
C ILE A 292 -6.41 -8.16 -16.16
N VAL A 293 -7.44 -8.62 -16.84
CA VAL A 293 -7.77 -10.06 -16.94
C VAL A 293 -6.62 -10.82 -17.61
N VAL A 294 -6.05 -10.27 -18.67
CA VAL A 294 -4.89 -10.86 -19.36
C VAL A 294 -3.69 -10.94 -18.43
N LEU A 295 -3.40 -9.86 -17.68
CA LEU A 295 -2.33 -9.86 -16.66
C LEU A 295 -2.53 -11.04 -15.69
N ILE A 296 -3.71 -11.18 -15.09
CA ILE A 296 -3.99 -12.23 -14.11
C ILE A 296 -3.86 -13.63 -14.72
N VAL A 297 -4.55 -13.86 -15.84
CA VAL A 297 -4.60 -15.18 -16.48
C VAL A 297 -3.21 -15.61 -16.94
N PHE A 298 -2.46 -14.72 -17.59
CA PHE A 298 -1.13 -15.05 -18.09
C PHE A 298 -0.06 -15.05 -16.99
N SER A 299 -0.23 -14.34 -15.88
CA SER A 299 0.63 -14.50 -14.69
C SER A 299 0.48 -15.91 -14.11
N ILE A 300 -0.77 -16.35 -13.85
CA ILE A 300 -1.03 -17.69 -13.32
C ILE A 300 -0.56 -18.77 -14.31
N THR A 301 -0.89 -18.63 -15.60
CA THR A 301 -0.44 -19.58 -16.63
C THR A 301 1.07 -19.60 -16.76
N GLY A 302 1.71 -18.44 -16.65
CA GLY A 302 3.17 -18.28 -16.66
C GLY A 302 3.82 -18.98 -15.46
N MET A 303 3.28 -18.82 -14.25
CA MET A 303 3.73 -19.55 -13.05
C MET A 303 3.64 -21.06 -13.26
N LEU A 304 2.50 -21.55 -13.75
CA LEU A 304 2.29 -22.97 -14.04
C LEU A 304 3.25 -23.50 -15.10
N TYR A 305 3.49 -22.71 -16.14
CA TYR A 305 4.40 -23.11 -17.25
C TYR A 305 5.85 -23.19 -16.77
N VAL A 306 6.33 -22.13 -16.11
CA VAL A 306 7.72 -22.07 -15.62
C VAL A 306 7.97 -23.07 -14.48
N GLY A 307 6.95 -23.31 -13.63
CA GLY A 307 7.03 -24.26 -12.52
C GLY A 307 6.81 -25.72 -12.91
N GLY A 308 6.70 -26.05 -14.21
CA GLY A 308 6.65 -27.44 -14.67
C GLY A 308 5.32 -28.17 -14.48
N PHE A 309 4.21 -27.43 -14.26
CA PHE A 309 2.88 -28.05 -14.13
C PHE A 309 2.51 -28.94 -15.32
N PHE A 310 2.83 -28.49 -16.53
CA PHE A 310 2.58 -29.24 -17.76
C PHE A 310 3.53 -30.42 -17.94
N GLU A 311 4.58 -30.53 -17.12
CA GLU A 311 5.52 -31.63 -17.05
C GLU A 311 5.19 -32.62 -15.90
N GLY A 312 4.09 -32.38 -15.18
CA GLY A 312 3.58 -33.27 -14.14
C GLY A 312 3.86 -32.83 -12.70
N VAL A 313 4.38 -31.62 -12.48
CA VAL A 313 4.49 -31.03 -11.14
C VAL A 313 3.09 -30.65 -10.65
N ASP A 314 2.80 -30.85 -9.37
CA ASP A 314 1.49 -30.46 -8.82
C ASP A 314 1.29 -28.93 -8.84
N PHE A 315 0.02 -28.51 -8.82
CA PHE A 315 -0.36 -27.11 -8.97
C PHE A 315 0.28 -26.18 -7.94
N ALA A 316 0.30 -26.57 -6.66
CA ALA A 316 0.81 -25.72 -5.59
C ALA A 316 2.32 -25.54 -5.69
N THR A 317 3.05 -26.62 -5.95
CA THR A 317 4.50 -26.60 -6.18
C THR A 317 4.84 -25.78 -7.43
N ALA A 318 4.13 -25.99 -8.54
CA ALA A 318 4.40 -25.26 -9.79
C ALA A 318 4.19 -23.76 -9.64
N VAL A 319 3.13 -23.31 -8.97
CA VAL A 319 2.91 -21.88 -8.69
C VAL A 319 4.00 -21.29 -7.80
N GLY A 320 4.52 -22.07 -6.88
CA GLY A 320 5.53 -21.64 -5.91
C GLY A 320 6.98 -21.64 -6.43
N GLU A 321 7.29 -22.40 -7.50
CA GLU A 321 8.67 -22.58 -7.97
C GLU A 321 9.32 -21.31 -8.53
N ASN A 322 8.61 -20.60 -9.42
CA ASN A 322 9.09 -19.33 -9.97
C ASN A 322 7.93 -18.32 -10.19
N PRO A 323 7.32 -17.84 -9.12
CA PRO A 323 6.16 -16.97 -9.22
C PRO A 323 6.47 -15.65 -9.92
N ILE A 324 7.66 -15.09 -9.72
CA ILE A 324 8.05 -13.79 -10.28
C ILE A 324 8.26 -13.88 -11.79
N GLY A 325 8.85 -14.96 -12.27
CA GLY A 325 8.94 -15.24 -13.72
C GLY A 325 7.54 -15.28 -14.37
N GLY A 326 6.59 -15.94 -13.71
CA GLY A 326 5.19 -15.97 -14.16
C GLY A 326 4.54 -14.59 -14.18
N LEU A 327 4.77 -13.76 -13.17
CA LEU A 327 4.28 -12.38 -13.13
C LEU A 327 4.85 -11.52 -14.26
N CYS A 328 6.16 -11.64 -14.55
CA CYS A 328 6.80 -10.94 -15.67
C CYS A 328 6.17 -11.34 -17.02
N ILE A 329 5.90 -12.63 -17.22
CA ILE A 329 5.22 -13.13 -18.44
C ILE A 329 3.84 -12.50 -18.55
N GLY A 330 3.05 -12.52 -17.48
CA GLY A 330 1.71 -11.92 -17.45
C GLY A 330 1.72 -10.43 -17.80
N ALA A 331 2.62 -9.66 -17.20
CA ALA A 331 2.75 -8.23 -17.46
C ALA A 331 3.19 -7.93 -18.89
N ALA A 332 4.17 -8.68 -19.43
CA ALA A 332 4.63 -8.53 -20.81
C ALA A 332 3.53 -8.86 -21.81
N VAL A 333 2.80 -9.96 -21.62
CA VAL A 333 1.66 -10.33 -22.47
C VAL A 333 0.54 -9.30 -22.39
N ALA A 334 0.22 -8.80 -21.20
CA ALA A 334 -0.79 -7.75 -21.03
C ALA A 334 -0.41 -6.46 -21.77
N LEU A 335 0.87 -6.05 -21.76
CA LEU A 335 1.36 -4.90 -22.53
C LEU A 335 1.23 -5.12 -24.04
N VAL A 336 1.58 -6.32 -24.54
CA VAL A 336 1.42 -6.66 -25.95
C VAL A 336 -0.06 -6.65 -26.36
N VAL A 337 -0.95 -7.23 -25.55
CA VAL A 337 -2.40 -7.21 -25.79
C VAL A 337 -2.93 -5.78 -25.76
N ALA A 338 -2.51 -4.95 -24.79
CA ALA A 338 -2.85 -3.53 -24.75
C ALA A 338 -2.42 -2.80 -26.02
N ALA A 339 -1.19 -3.03 -26.52
CA ALA A 339 -0.72 -2.45 -27.77
C ALA A 339 -1.58 -2.90 -28.97
N CYS A 340 -1.88 -4.20 -29.08
CA CYS A 340 -2.75 -4.76 -30.13
C CYS A 340 -4.18 -4.22 -30.08
N MET A 341 -4.68 -3.88 -28.90
CA MET A 341 -6.01 -3.32 -28.73
C MET A 341 -6.06 -1.80 -28.99
N PHE A 342 -5.05 -1.05 -28.52
CA PHE A 342 -5.12 0.41 -28.46
C PHE A 342 -4.57 1.06 -29.73
N LEU A 343 -3.46 0.56 -30.29
CA LEU A 343 -2.83 1.17 -31.47
C LEU A 343 -3.72 1.08 -32.73
N PRO A 344 -4.31 -0.08 -33.13
CA PRO A 344 -5.17 -0.15 -34.30
C PRO A 344 -6.44 0.70 -34.18
N ARG A 345 -6.94 0.86 -32.96
CA ARG A 345 -8.13 1.68 -32.66
C ARG A 345 -7.80 3.16 -32.48
N LYS A 346 -6.53 3.54 -32.59
CA LYS A 346 -6.03 4.92 -32.44
C LYS A 346 -6.45 5.54 -31.08
N LEU A 347 -6.48 4.73 -30.02
CA LEU A 347 -6.68 5.23 -28.65
C LEU A 347 -5.43 5.96 -28.15
N THR A 348 -4.27 5.56 -28.63
CA THR A 348 -3.01 6.26 -28.48
C THR A 348 -2.16 6.05 -29.74
N THR A 349 -1.13 6.87 -29.92
CA THR A 349 -0.12 6.66 -30.95
C THR A 349 1.00 5.74 -30.44
N LEU A 350 1.87 5.22 -31.32
CA LEU A 350 3.04 4.46 -30.88
C LEU A 350 3.95 5.30 -29.98
N VAL A 351 4.11 6.57 -30.28
CA VAL A 351 4.88 7.53 -29.46
C VAL A 351 4.22 7.68 -28.09
N GLY A 352 2.92 7.98 -28.05
CA GLY A 352 2.18 8.10 -26.79
C GLY A 352 2.16 6.81 -25.96
N PHE A 353 2.16 5.63 -26.62
CA PHE A 353 2.29 4.34 -25.94
C PHE A 353 3.66 4.18 -25.26
N THR A 354 4.74 4.52 -25.96
CA THR A 354 6.12 4.42 -25.41
C THR A 354 6.39 5.50 -24.36
N GLU A 355 5.86 6.70 -24.52
CA GLU A 355 5.92 7.77 -23.51
C GLU A 355 5.15 7.38 -22.24
N GLY A 356 3.92 6.84 -22.40
CA GLY A 356 3.14 6.31 -21.30
C GLY A 356 3.83 5.15 -20.57
N ALA A 357 4.45 4.24 -21.31
CA ALA A 357 5.25 3.18 -20.72
C ALA A 357 6.44 3.73 -19.91
N SER A 358 7.15 4.72 -20.46
CA SER A 358 8.29 5.36 -19.79
C SER A 358 7.86 6.08 -18.51
N GLU A 359 6.71 6.76 -18.52
CA GLU A 359 6.18 7.43 -17.36
C GLU A 359 5.73 6.43 -16.28
N GLY A 360 5.13 5.31 -16.70
CA GLY A 360 4.78 4.22 -15.80
C GLY A 360 6.00 3.60 -15.11
N VAL A 361 7.10 3.40 -15.84
CA VAL A 361 8.36 2.96 -15.22
C VAL A 361 8.88 4.00 -14.22
N ARG A 362 8.84 5.29 -14.57
CA ARG A 362 9.25 6.37 -13.66
C ARG A 362 8.45 6.36 -12.36
N SER A 363 7.18 6.09 -12.41
CA SER A 363 6.32 6.06 -11.21
C SER A 363 6.77 4.98 -10.22
N MET A 364 7.39 3.89 -10.69
CA MET A 364 7.87 2.79 -9.86
C MET A 364 9.30 3.01 -9.30
N VAL A 365 10.05 4.02 -9.77
CA VAL A 365 11.45 4.22 -9.35
C VAL A 365 11.58 4.42 -7.84
N GLY A 366 10.68 5.19 -7.23
CA GLY A 366 10.68 5.39 -5.79
C GLY A 366 10.54 4.08 -5.01
N ALA A 367 9.56 3.26 -5.38
CA ALA A 367 9.35 1.95 -4.76
C ALA A 367 10.56 1.03 -4.95
N ILE A 368 11.14 0.97 -6.15
CA ILE A 368 12.34 0.17 -6.45
C ILE A 368 13.52 0.61 -5.58
N MET A 369 13.73 1.92 -5.38
CA MET A 369 14.82 2.43 -4.54
C MET A 369 14.64 2.01 -3.07
N ILE A 370 13.42 2.11 -2.53
CA ILE A 370 13.13 1.63 -1.16
C ILE A 370 13.42 0.13 -1.06
N LEU A 371 12.99 -0.67 -2.03
CA LEU A 371 13.23 -2.11 -2.08
C LEU A 371 14.72 -2.43 -2.02
N VAL A 372 15.55 -1.83 -2.87
CA VAL A 372 17.00 -2.09 -2.91
C VAL A 372 17.67 -1.77 -1.58
N LEU A 373 17.33 -0.63 -0.96
CA LEU A 373 17.88 -0.24 0.33
C LEU A 373 17.41 -1.16 1.47
N ALA A 374 16.13 -1.54 1.46
CA ALA A 374 15.56 -2.44 2.45
C ALA A 374 16.13 -3.87 2.35
N TRP A 375 16.31 -4.40 1.13
CA TRP A 375 16.99 -5.67 0.91
C TRP A 375 18.43 -5.63 1.41
N SER A 376 19.14 -4.52 1.16
CA SER A 376 20.51 -4.34 1.62
C SER A 376 20.59 -4.31 3.16
N LEU A 377 19.69 -3.59 3.83
CA LEU A 377 19.61 -3.57 5.29
C LEU A 377 19.18 -4.93 5.84
N GLY A 378 18.15 -5.54 5.26
CA GLY A 378 17.65 -6.86 5.65
C GLY A 378 18.71 -7.95 5.47
N GLY A 379 19.44 -7.93 4.36
CA GLY A 379 20.58 -8.82 4.11
C GLY A 379 21.69 -8.66 5.14
N ALA A 380 22.07 -7.44 5.47
CA ALA A 380 23.05 -7.15 6.52
C ALA A 380 22.59 -7.69 7.89
N CYS A 381 21.34 -7.40 8.29
CA CYS A 381 20.79 -7.85 9.56
C CYS A 381 20.68 -9.39 9.64
N ARG A 382 20.19 -10.04 8.57
CA ARG A 382 19.89 -11.48 8.58
C ARG A 382 21.12 -12.33 8.36
N TYR A 383 21.97 -11.99 7.38
CA TYR A 383 23.03 -12.87 6.92
C TYR A 383 24.43 -12.47 7.41
N MET A 384 24.60 -11.24 7.89
CA MET A 384 25.90 -10.74 8.36
C MET A 384 25.96 -10.57 9.88
N LEU A 385 24.93 -10.00 10.51
CA LEU A 385 24.94 -9.55 11.91
C LEU A 385 24.20 -10.48 12.89
N GLY A 386 23.37 -11.41 12.41
CA GLY A 386 22.59 -12.30 13.27
C GLY A 386 21.53 -11.60 14.14
N THR A 387 20.97 -10.49 13.64
CA THR A 387 20.02 -9.64 14.39
C THR A 387 18.82 -10.43 14.92
N GLY A 388 18.22 -11.29 14.10
CA GLY A 388 17.03 -12.05 14.48
C GLY A 388 17.30 -13.03 15.60
N GLU A 389 18.43 -13.76 15.55
CA GLU A 389 18.84 -14.67 16.59
C GLU A 389 19.06 -13.96 17.93
N PHE A 390 19.72 -12.79 17.89
CA PHE A 390 19.91 -11.98 19.09
C PHE A 390 18.58 -11.54 19.70
N VAL A 391 17.65 -11.01 18.89
CA VAL A 391 16.35 -10.54 19.37
C VAL A 391 15.54 -11.69 19.97
N SER A 392 15.50 -12.85 19.31
CA SER A 392 14.80 -14.04 19.80
C SER A 392 15.36 -14.50 21.16
N ASN A 393 16.68 -14.62 21.28
CA ASN A 393 17.36 -15.01 22.53
C ASN A 393 17.13 -13.99 23.65
N PHE A 394 17.16 -12.69 23.33
CA PHE A 394 16.90 -11.61 24.28
C PHE A 394 15.49 -11.68 24.85
N LEU A 395 14.48 -11.79 23.98
CA LEU A 395 13.07 -11.89 24.40
C LEU A 395 12.82 -13.12 25.27
N THR A 396 13.38 -14.27 24.89
CA THR A 396 13.28 -15.51 25.65
C THR A 396 13.96 -15.41 27.02
N THR A 397 15.16 -14.80 27.07
CA THR A 397 15.90 -14.59 28.31
C THR A 397 15.19 -13.65 29.29
N MET A 398 14.49 -12.65 28.76
CA MET A 398 13.65 -11.74 29.58
C MET A 398 12.35 -12.37 30.05
N GLY A 399 12.03 -13.61 29.64
CA GLY A 399 10.77 -14.27 29.96
C GLY A 399 9.55 -13.61 29.29
N PHE A 400 9.76 -12.90 28.16
CA PHE A 400 8.66 -12.34 27.39
C PHE A 400 7.84 -13.45 26.75
N GLU A 401 6.53 -13.44 27.01
CA GLU A 401 5.60 -14.40 26.40
C GLU A 401 5.42 -14.06 24.92
N LEU A 402 6.05 -14.83 24.04
CA LEU A 402 6.10 -14.57 22.59
C LEU A 402 4.72 -14.55 21.93
N SER A 403 3.70 -15.14 22.57
CA SER A 403 2.30 -15.08 22.10
C SER A 403 1.74 -13.67 22.05
N PHE A 404 2.29 -12.70 22.80
CA PHE A 404 1.90 -11.29 22.71
C PHE A 404 2.60 -10.54 21.57
N LEU A 405 3.68 -11.09 21.02
CA LEU A 405 4.51 -10.37 20.05
C LEU A 405 3.75 -9.92 18.80
N PRO A 406 2.85 -10.70 18.18
CA PRO A 406 2.07 -10.23 17.04
C PRO A 406 1.25 -8.97 17.35
N ALA A 407 0.61 -8.91 18.51
CA ALA A 407 -0.16 -7.74 18.92
C ALA A 407 0.74 -6.50 19.16
N VAL A 408 1.90 -6.70 19.78
CA VAL A 408 2.90 -5.62 19.98
C VAL A 408 3.41 -5.12 18.64
N ILE A 409 3.78 -6.02 17.73
CA ILE A 409 4.26 -5.66 16.38
C ILE A 409 3.20 -4.93 15.57
N PHE A 410 1.93 -5.33 15.67
CA PHE A 410 0.83 -4.61 15.04
C PHE A 410 0.76 -3.14 15.50
N VAL A 411 0.86 -2.89 16.81
CA VAL A 411 0.84 -1.53 17.38
C VAL A 411 2.09 -0.74 16.97
N VAL A 412 3.27 -1.36 17.04
CA VAL A 412 4.54 -0.72 16.66
C VAL A 412 4.54 -0.36 15.18
N SER A 413 4.15 -1.29 14.30
CA SER A 413 4.04 -1.04 12.86
C SER A 413 3.00 0.05 12.56
N GLY A 414 1.88 0.06 13.29
CA GLY A 414 0.86 1.12 13.18
C GLY A 414 1.39 2.49 13.56
N PHE A 415 2.14 2.58 14.65
CA PHE A 415 2.78 3.84 15.07
C PHE A 415 3.82 4.33 14.04
N ILE A 416 4.64 3.44 13.52
CA ILE A 416 5.68 3.78 12.53
C ILE A 416 5.02 4.20 11.22
N GLY A 417 4.02 3.45 10.73
CA GLY A 417 3.24 3.79 9.55
C GLY A 417 2.59 5.17 9.65
N PHE A 418 2.00 5.48 10.81
CA PHE A 418 1.45 6.81 11.10
C PHE A 418 2.52 7.91 11.04
N ALA A 419 3.67 7.69 11.68
CA ALA A 419 4.71 8.70 11.80
C ALA A 419 5.46 8.96 10.47
N MET A 420 5.59 7.94 9.62
CA MET A 420 6.28 8.01 8.33
C MET A 420 5.34 8.28 7.15
N GLY A 421 4.07 7.95 7.28
CA GLY A 421 3.09 8.09 6.20
C GLY A 421 3.34 7.17 5.02
N THR A 422 3.86 5.96 5.27
CA THR A 422 4.07 4.96 4.21
C THR A 422 4.04 3.54 4.75
N SER A 423 3.14 2.74 4.21
CA SER A 423 3.07 1.31 4.52
C SER A 423 4.28 0.55 3.99
N TRP A 424 4.77 0.91 2.79
CA TRP A 424 5.93 0.30 2.15
C TRP A 424 7.20 0.50 2.96
N GLY A 425 7.47 1.74 3.37
CA GLY A 425 8.62 2.07 4.20
C GLY A 425 8.56 1.40 5.57
N THR A 426 7.38 1.32 6.17
CA THR A 426 7.17 0.63 7.45
C THR A 426 7.47 -0.87 7.33
N ALA A 427 6.94 -1.54 6.31
CA ALA A 427 7.22 -2.95 6.06
C ALA A 427 8.72 -3.19 5.80
N ALA A 428 9.35 -2.32 5.00
CA ALA A 428 10.78 -2.35 4.72
C ALA A 428 11.67 -2.31 5.98
N LEU A 429 11.24 -1.55 7.00
CA LEU A 429 11.97 -1.41 8.27
C LEU A 429 11.71 -2.56 9.25
N ILE A 430 10.48 -3.03 9.34
CA ILE A 430 10.06 -3.98 10.39
C ILE A 430 10.22 -5.44 9.96
N LEU A 431 9.89 -5.78 8.70
CA LEU A 431 9.98 -7.18 8.25
C LEU A 431 11.37 -7.81 8.44
N PRO A 432 12.50 -7.13 8.12
CA PRO A 432 13.83 -7.70 8.36
C PRO A 432 14.09 -8.10 9.82
N ILE A 433 13.50 -7.37 10.77
CA ILE A 433 13.61 -7.68 12.21
C ILE A 433 12.74 -8.89 12.53
N VAL A 434 11.47 -8.86 12.12
CA VAL A 434 10.46 -9.88 12.45
C VAL A 434 10.80 -11.25 11.87
N LEU A 435 11.31 -11.28 10.64
CA LEU A 435 11.68 -12.53 9.94
C LEU A 435 12.78 -13.34 10.65
N GLY A 436 13.61 -12.69 11.47
CA GLY A 436 14.65 -13.35 12.22
C GLY A 436 14.22 -13.82 13.62
N VAL A 437 13.02 -13.45 14.10
CA VAL A 437 12.57 -13.77 15.47
C VAL A 437 12.06 -15.21 15.58
N PHE A 438 11.31 -15.67 14.57
CA PHE A 438 10.75 -17.01 14.56
C PHE A 438 11.32 -17.84 13.41
N PRO A 439 11.54 -19.15 13.60
CA PRO A 439 11.77 -20.06 12.47
C PRO A 439 10.49 -20.16 11.61
N GLU A 440 10.63 -20.41 10.31
CA GLU A 440 9.49 -20.53 9.37
C GLU A 440 8.47 -21.61 9.76
N SER A 441 8.91 -22.62 10.53
CA SER A 441 8.04 -23.69 11.05
C SER A 441 7.20 -23.29 12.26
N ASP A 442 7.48 -22.13 12.89
CA ASP A 442 6.73 -21.67 14.06
C ASP A 442 5.38 -21.07 13.62
N PRO A 443 4.26 -21.47 14.23
CA PRO A 443 2.95 -20.87 13.93
C PRO A 443 2.91 -19.35 14.08
N LEU A 444 3.72 -18.76 14.97
CA LEU A 444 3.79 -17.32 15.20
C LEU A 444 4.52 -16.56 14.08
N PHE A 445 5.29 -17.25 13.24
CA PHE A 445 5.98 -16.63 12.10
C PHE A 445 5.02 -15.91 11.16
N LEU A 446 4.02 -16.62 10.63
CA LEU A 446 3.02 -16.02 9.73
C LEU A 446 2.10 -15.02 10.44
N VAL A 447 1.75 -15.28 11.72
CA VAL A 447 0.94 -14.35 12.52
C VAL A 447 1.65 -13.01 12.67
N THR A 448 2.95 -13.03 12.94
CA THR A 448 3.74 -11.80 13.17
C THR A 448 3.98 -11.04 11.87
N ILE A 449 4.20 -11.74 10.76
CA ILE A 449 4.26 -11.12 9.43
C ILE A 449 2.93 -10.44 9.10
N GLY A 450 1.80 -11.14 9.25
CA GLY A 450 0.47 -10.58 9.03
C GLY A 450 0.19 -9.36 9.91
N ALA A 451 0.62 -9.39 11.17
CA ALA A 451 0.51 -8.27 12.10
C ALA A 451 1.34 -7.06 11.67
N THR A 452 2.57 -7.29 11.16
CA THR A 452 3.45 -6.25 10.63
C THR A 452 2.79 -5.53 9.46
N LEU A 453 2.34 -6.29 8.46
CA LEU A 453 1.72 -5.76 7.25
C LEU A 453 0.40 -5.04 7.56
N ALA A 454 -0.42 -5.62 8.43
CA ALA A 454 -1.67 -5.02 8.89
C ALA A 454 -1.46 -3.72 9.65
N GLY A 455 -0.48 -3.68 10.55
CA GLY A 455 -0.11 -2.48 11.30
C GLY A 455 0.40 -1.37 10.38
N ALA A 456 1.26 -1.71 9.42
CA ALA A 456 1.78 -0.76 8.44
C ALA A 456 0.65 -0.07 7.67
N VAL A 457 -0.32 -0.83 7.15
CA VAL A 457 -1.47 -0.28 6.42
C VAL A 457 -2.39 0.53 7.34
N TYR A 458 -2.63 0.08 8.58
CA TYR A 458 -3.42 0.85 9.55
C TYR A 458 -2.78 2.21 9.84
N GLY A 459 -1.47 2.22 10.14
CA GLY A 459 -0.74 3.45 10.45
C GLY A 459 -0.77 4.45 9.30
N ASP A 460 -0.60 3.95 8.09
CA ASP A 460 -0.69 4.73 6.85
C ASP A 460 -2.08 5.37 6.69
N HIS A 461 -3.15 4.59 6.82
CA HIS A 461 -4.53 5.07 6.70
C HIS A 461 -4.92 6.19 7.70
N ILE A 462 -4.25 6.31 8.83
CA ILE A 462 -4.53 7.36 9.81
C ILE A 462 -3.51 8.52 9.75
N SER A 463 -2.51 8.42 8.88
CA SER A 463 -1.44 9.41 8.77
C SER A 463 -1.83 10.59 7.88
N PRO A 464 -1.65 11.83 8.35
CA PRO A 464 -1.87 13.02 7.53
C PRO A 464 -0.78 13.26 6.47
N ILE A 465 0.28 12.48 6.47
CA ILE A 465 1.38 12.55 5.48
C ILE A 465 1.45 11.29 4.61
N SER A 466 0.40 10.46 4.62
CA SER A 466 0.32 9.22 3.88
C SER A 466 0.18 9.46 2.37
N ASP A 467 0.97 8.70 1.61
CA ASP A 467 0.93 8.72 0.14
C ASP A 467 -0.46 8.32 -0.37
N THR A 468 -1.03 7.21 0.11
CA THR A 468 -2.33 6.70 -0.36
C THR A 468 -3.48 7.60 0.09
N THR A 469 -3.42 8.14 1.32
CA THR A 469 -4.43 9.07 1.85
C THR A 469 -4.43 10.40 1.08
N ILE A 470 -3.25 10.90 0.69
CA ILE A 470 -3.12 12.09 -0.19
C ILE A 470 -3.72 11.79 -1.57
N LEU A 471 -3.38 10.65 -2.17
CA LEU A 471 -3.88 10.26 -3.49
C LEU A 471 -5.40 10.01 -3.49
N SER A 472 -5.93 9.39 -2.46
CA SER A 472 -7.37 9.17 -2.27
C SER A 472 -8.13 10.48 -2.12
N SER A 473 -7.55 11.43 -1.36
CA SER A 473 -8.09 12.79 -1.24
C SER A 473 -8.10 13.52 -2.57
N ALA A 474 -7.00 13.45 -3.33
CA ALA A 474 -6.88 14.06 -4.65
C ALA A 474 -7.85 13.44 -5.66
N GLY A 475 -7.97 12.10 -5.69
CA GLY A 475 -8.91 11.39 -6.56
C GLY A 475 -10.37 11.72 -6.27
N ALA A 476 -10.72 11.89 -4.99
CA ALA A 476 -12.06 12.28 -4.55
C ALA A 476 -12.30 13.81 -4.60
N GLU A 477 -11.28 14.62 -4.87
CA GLU A 477 -11.30 16.09 -4.70
C GLU A 477 -11.80 16.50 -3.29
N CYS A 478 -11.31 15.81 -2.27
CA CYS A 478 -11.61 16.03 -0.87
C CYS A 478 -10.47 16.85 -0.23
N ASN A 479 -10.82 17.72 0.75
CA ASN A 479 -9.77 18.28 1.60
C ASN A 479 -9.06 17.17 2.38
N HIS A 480 -7.75 17.12 2.27
CA HIS A 480 -6.94 16.02 2.78
C HIS A 480 -7.07 15.84 4.30
N LEU A 481 -6.97 16.92 5.09
CA LEU A 481 -7.10 16.84 6.54
C LEU A 481 -8.52 16.44 6.98
N ARG A 482 -9.55 16.85 6.23
CA ARG A 482 -10.93 16.38 6.46
C ARG A 482 -11.07 14.90 6.15
N HIS A 483 -10.44 14.41 5.08
CA HIS A 483 -10.41 12.97 4.80
C HIS A 483 -9.76 12.20 5.96
N VAL A 484 -8.57 12.57 6.40
CA VAL A 484 -7.90 11.95 7.55
C VAL A 484 -8.79 11.96 8.79
N ALA A 485 -9.36 13.13 9.14
CA ALA A 485 -10.21 13.28 10.33
C ALA A 485 -11.50 12.45 10.26
N THR A 486 -12.05 12.19 9.07
CA THR A 486 -13.25 11.38 8.89
C THR A 486 -12.95 9.89 8.80
N GLN A 487 -11.80 9.50 8.28
CA GLN A 487 -11.32 8.12 8.19
C GLN A 487 -10.84 7.58 9.54
N LEU A 488 -10.18 8.41 10.35
CA LEU A 488 -9.56 8.03 11.63
C LEU A 488 -10.47 7.18 12.55
N PRO A 489 -11.75 7.56 12.81
CA PRO A 489 -12.61 6.74 13.67
C PRO A 489 -12.91 5.36 13.06
N TYR A 490 -13.06 5.26 11.75
CA TYR A 490 -13.35 4.01 11.05
C TYR A 490 -12.14 3.07 11.06
N ALA A 491 -10.98 3.59 10.68
CA ALA A 491 -9.73 2.84 10.68
C ALA A 491 -9.34 2.39 12.09
N SER A 492 -9.49 3.27 13.11
CA SER A 492 -9.16 2.95 14.49
C SER A 492 -10.11 1.91 15.10
N LEU A 493 -11.40 1.93 14.72
CA LEU A 493 -12.34 0.89 15.12
C LEU A 493 -11.90 -0.49 14.62
N VAL A 494 -11.56 -0.59 13.33
CA VAL A 494 -11.06 -1.84 12.75
C VAL A 494 -9.73 -2.24 13.40
N ALA A 495 -8.84 -1.29 13.66
CA ALA A 495 -7.56 -1.56 14.32
C ALA A 495 -7.72 -2.13 15.73
N VAL A 496 -8.66 -1.61 16.52
CA VAL A 496 -8.98 -2.16 17.86
C VAL A 496 -9.48 -3.61 17.74
N ILE A 497 -10.36 -3.90 16.78
CA ILE A 497 -10.82 -5.26 16.52
C ILE A 497 -9.62 -6.17 16.17
N CYS A 498 -8.72 -5.69 15.31
CA CYS A 498 -7.54 -6.45 14.89
C CYS A 498 -6.54 -6.64 16.03
N LEU A 499 -6.36 -5.66 16.92
CA LEU A 499 -5.50 -5.79 18.10
C LEU A 499 -5.93 -6.98 18.98
N PHE A 500 -7.22 -7.09 19.30
CA PHE A 500 -7.75 -8.25 20.01
C PHE A 500 -7.66 -9.53 19.18
N GLY A 501 -7.81 -9.42 17.86
CA GLY A 501 -7.59 -10.52 16.94
C GLY A 501 -6.14 -11.04 16.98
N TYR A 502 -5.13 -10.16 17.02
CA TYR A 502 -3.73 -10.57 17.12
C TYR A 502 -3.35 -11.12 18.48
N LEU A 503 -3.97 -10.64 19.56
CA LEU A 503 -3.85 -11.31 20.87
C LEU A 503 -4.36 -12.75 20.76
N LEU A 504 -5.54 -12.95 20.21
CA LEU A 504 -6.10 -14.30 20.07
C LEU A 504 -5.27 -15.18 19.10
N ALA A 505 -4.82 -14.63 17.95
CA ALA A 505 -4.00 -15.35 16.99
C ALA A 505 -2.63 -15.72 17.57
N GLY A 506 -2.05 -14.87 18.41
CA GLY A 506 -0.79 -15.15 19.11
C GLY A 506 -0.88 -16.35 20.03
N PHE A 507 -1.99 -16.53 20.75
CA PHE A 507 -2.19 -17.70 21.62
C PHE A 507 -2.65 -18.95 20.86
N THR A 508 -3.32 -18.82 19.73
CA THR A 508 -3.86 -19.95 18.97
C THR A 508 -2.97 -20.42 17.83
N GLY A 509 -2.02 -19.59 17.38
CA GLY A 509 -1.22 -19.80 16.18
C GLY A 509 -2.04 -19.84 14.88
N SER A 510 -3.35 -19.51 14.93
CA SER A 510 -4.29 -19.66 13.82
C SER A 510 -4.98 -18.33 13.49
N PRO A 511 -5.15 -17.98 12.19
CA PRO A 511 -5.85 -16.77 11.80
C PRO A 511 -7.38 -16.90 11.94
N TRP A 512 -7.92 -18.10 11.86
CA TRP A 512 -9.36 -18.32 11.65
C TRP A 512 -10.24 -17.85 12.82
N PRO A 513 -9.94 -18.15 14.10
CA PRO A 513 -10.75 -17.63 15.19
C PRO A 513 -10.76 -16.09 15.26
N SER A 514 -9.60 -15.49 15.00
CA SER A 514 -9.40 -14.05 14.99
C SER A 514 -10.11 -13.37 13.82
N LEU A 515 -10.01 -13.94 12.63
CA LEU A 515 -10.65 -13.41 11.42
C LEU A 515 -12.18 -13.51 11.51
N ILE A 516 -12.71 -14.68 11.88
CA ILE A 516 -14.16 -14.89 12.02
C ILE A 516 -14.71 -14.00 13.12
N GLY A 517 -14.07 -13.96 14.28
CA GLY A 517 -14.44 -13.08 15.38
C GLY A 517 -14.39 -11.60 15.02
N GLY A 518 -13.31 -11.17 14.35
CA GLY A 518 -13.13 -9.79 13.90
C GLY A 518 -14.21 -9.36 12.90
N ILE A 519 -14.50 -10.18 11.89
CA ILE A 519 -15.58 -9.95 10.93
C ILE A 519 -16.95 -9.88 11.65
N ALA A 520 -17.23 -10.81 12.56
CA ALA A 520 -18.47 -10.81 13.29
C ALA A 520 -18.65 -9.51 14.11
N VAL A 521 -17.62 -9.07 14.83
CA VAL A 521 -17.65 -7.81 15.59
C VAL A 521 -17.85 -6.61 14.66
N ALA A 522 -17.12 -6.54 13.53
CA ALA A 522 -17.27 -5.47 12.55
C ALA A 522 -18.71 -5.39 12.02
N LEU A 523 -19.33 -6.53 11.67
CA LEU A 523 -20.72 -6.58 11.21
C LEU A 523 -21.71 -6.17 12.31
N VAL A 524 -21.51 -6.59 13.56
CA VAL A 524 -22.34 -6.17 14.70
C VAL A 524 -22.27 -4.66 14.88
N VAL A 525 -21.08 -4.07 14.79
CA VAL A 525 -20.93 -2.61 14.85
C VAL A 525 -21.70 -1.93 13.73
N VAL A 526 -21.57 -2.39 12.47
CA VAL A 526 -22.31 -1.82 11.34
C VAL A 526 -23.83 -1.93 11.54
N ILE A 527 -24.34 -3.05 12.03
CA ILE A 527 -25.76 -3.21 12.35
C ILE A 527 -26.17 -2.24 13.47
N ALA A 528 -25.34 -2.09 14.50
CA ALA A 528 -25.59 -1.15 15.60
C ALA A 528 -25.71 0.31 15.10
N THR A 529 -24.86 0.75 14.16
CA THR A 529 -24.97 2.09 13.57
C THR A 529 -26.33 2.34 12.94
N ARG A 530 -26.93 1.33 12.33
CA ARG A 530 -28.27 1.42 11.73
C ARG A 530 -29.38 1.49 12.78
N VAL A 531 -29.26 0.71 13.86
CA VAL A 531 -30.28 0.64 14.91
C VAL A 531 -30.29 1.91 15.79
N PHE A 532 -29.10 2.34 16.21
CA PHE A 532 -28.96 3.47 17.14
C PHE A 532 -28.88 4.82 16.43
N GLY A 533 -28.35 4.89 15.22
CA GLY A 533 -28.26 6.12 14.44
C GLY A 533 -29.61 6.73 14.01
N ASN A 534 -30.72 6.01 14.17
CA ASN A 534 -32.06 6.55 13.98
C ASN A 534 -32.59 7.35 15.20
N LYS A 535 -31.92 7.26 16.36
CA LYS A 535 -32.36 7.96 17.60
C LYS A 535 -31.80 9.39 17.72
N GLU A 536 -30.72 9.72 17.01
CA GLU A 536 -30.15 11.08 16.99
C GLU A 536 -30.77 12.00 15.92
N ALA A 537 -31.64 11.47 15.06
CA ALA A 537 -32.35 12.22 14.02
C ALA A 537 -33.82 12.52 14.35
N ALA A 538 -34.30 12.13 15.55
CA ALA A 538 -35.59 12.48 16.11
C ALA A 538 -35.41 13.42 17.32
#